data_eaca78295d0b14017fe69d9757572078
#
_entry.id   eaca78295d0b14017fe69d9757572078
#
_cell.length_a   1.000
_cell.length_b   1.000
_cell.length_c   1.000
_cell.angle_alpha   90.00
_cell.angle_beta   90.00
_cell.angle_gamma   90.00
#
_symmetry.space_group_name_H-M   'P 1'
#
loop_
_entity.id
_entity.type
_entity.pdbx_description
1 polymer ?
#
loop_
_entity_poly.entity_id
_entity_poly.type
_entity_poly.pdbx_seq_one_letter_code
_entity_poly.pdbx_strand_id
1 'polypeptide(L)'
;ALSSAASDVYKRQVSIQIERGWHTAYIALGSNMGDKKKYLDTAVSMLRANACCHVTKVADYLVTSPYGGVEQDDFLNSALELRTLLSPQELLDELHAIEHAANRERLIRWGPRTLDLDILLYDDLVLDTDELHIPHIELHKRDFVLIPLCQIAPYRRHPLLHKTMEELLDSLKE
;
A
#
# COMPACT_ATOMS: atom_id res chain seq x y z
N ALA A 1 -25.06 -0.36 15.72
CA ALA A 1 -24.04 -1.38 15.90
C ALA A 1 -24.32 -2.53 14.93
N LEU A 2 -23.71 -2.52 13.76
CA LEU A 2 -23.59 -3.76 12.99
C LEU A 2 -22.82 -4.72 13.87
N SER A 3 -23.54 -5.74 14.30
CA SER A 3 -23.12 -6.64 15.34
C SER A 3 -21.76 -7.26 15.04
N SER A 4 -21.00 -7.54 16.10
CA SER A 4 -19.79 -8.37 16.04
C SER A 4 -19.99 -9.62 15.18
N ALA A 5 -21.20 -10.17 15.14
CA ALA A 5 -21.58 -11.32 14.32
C ALA A 5 -21.46 -11.07 12.80
N ALA A 6 -21.86 -9.90 12.28
CA ALA A 6 -21.70 -9.57 10.86
C ALA A 6 -20.24 -9.37 10.49
N SER A 7 -19.45 -8.76 11.37
CA SER A 7 -18.00 -8.64 11.23
C SER A 7 -17.32 -10.01 11.26
N ASP A 8 -17.78 -10.91 12.12
CA ASP A 8 -17.22 -12.26 12.26
C ASP A 8 -17.60 -13.18 11.09
N VAL A 9 -18.82 -13.05 10.56
CA VAL A 9 -19.25 -13.74 9.34
C VAL A 9 -18.45 -13.25 8.14
N TYR A 10 -18.25 -11.95 8.05
CA TYR A 10 -17.44 -11.35 6.98
C TYR A 10 -15.97 -11.78 7.08
N LYS A 11 -15.38 -11.71 8.26
CA LYS A 11 -14.02 -12.21 8.53
C LYS A 11 -13.90 -13.70 8.19
N ARG A 12 -14.92 -14.49 8.49
CA ARG A 12 -14.99 -15.91 8.14
C ARG A 12 -15.08 -16.14 6.64
N GLN A 13 -15.91 -15.38 5.92
CA GLN A 13 -16.01 -15.47 4.45
C GLN A 13 -14.71 -15.07 3.77
N VAL A 14 -14.09 -13.99 4.23
CA VAL A 14 -12.78 -13.57 3.75
C VAL A 14 -11.72 -14.62 4.07
N SER A 15 -11.72 -15.19 5.27
CA SER A 15 -10.81 -16.28 5.66
C SER A 15 -11.01 -17.54 4.80
N ILE A 16 -12.24 -17.91 4.48
CA ILE A 16 -12.54 -19.08 3.64
C ILE A 16 -12.06 -18.86 2.18
N GLN A 17 -12.15 -17.65 1.67
CA GLN A 17 -11.68 -17.31 0.33
C GLN A 17 -10.15 -17.19 0.23
N ILE A 18 -9.49 -16.90 1.35
CA ILE A 18 -8.05 -16.71 1.43
C ILE A 18 -7.33 -18.00 1.88
N GLU A 19 -8.09 -19.03 2.25
CA GLU A 19 -7.51 -20.30 2.67
C GLU A 19 -6.67 -20.95 1.56
N ARG A 20 -5.37 -20.96 1.80
CA ARG A 20 -4.32 -21.78 1.19
C ARG A 20 -3.54 -21.13 0.05
N GLY A 21 -2.39 -20.60 0.39
CA GLY A 21 -1.32 -20.32 -0.55
C GLY A 21 -0.79 -18.91 -0.47
N TRP A 22 0.14 -18.63 -1.36
CA TRP A 22 0.74 -17.33 -1.50
C TRP A 22 -0.17 -16.41 -2.31
N HIS A 23 -0.39 -15.22 -1.77
CA HIS A 23 -1.11 -14.12 -2.41
C HIS A 23 -0.14 -13.11 -3.01
N THR A 24 -0.59 -12.35 -3.98
CA THR A 24 0.18 -11.24 -4.56
C THR A 24 -0.44 -9.92 -4.14
N ALA A 25 0.32 -9.11 -3.40
CA ALA A 25 -0.10 -7.79 -2.98
C ALA A 25 0.82 -6.72 -3.58
N TYR A 26 0.28 -5.52 -3.77
CA TYR A 26 1.03 -4.34 -4.17
C TYR A 26 0.90 -3.29 -3.08
N ILE A 27 2.04 -2.77 -2.65
CA ILE A 27 2.16 -1.84 -1.54
C ILE A 27 2.73 -0.53 -2.04
N ALA A 28 2.06 0.58 -1.74
CA ALA A 28 2.61 1.91 -1.93
C ALA A 28 3.46 2.30 -0.72
N LEU A 29 4.59 2.92 -1.00
CA LEU A 29 5.49 3.49 0.00
C LEU A 29 5.63 4.98 -0.25
N GLY A 30 5.60 5.78 0.82
CA GLY A 30 5.80 7.22 0.75
C GLY A 30 6.45 7.77 1.99
N SER A 31 7.26 8.81 1.81
CA SER A 31 7.87 9.58 2.90
C SER A 31 8.06 11.02 2.45
N ASN A 32 7.78 11.99 3.33
CA ASN A 32 8.02 13.41 3.04
C ASN A 32 8.86 14.12 4.10
N MET A 33 9.50 13.37 4.98
CA MET A 33 10.27 13.94 6.09
C MET A 33 11.52 13.15 6.44
N GLY A 34 12.52 13.89 6.88
CA GLY A 34 13.77 13.31 7.35
C GLY A 34 14.55 12.62 6.24
N ASP A 35 15.21 11.54 6.56
CA ASP A 35 15.90 10.69 5.58
C ASP A 35 14.90 9.76 4.89
N LYS A 36 14.20 10.30 3.89
CA LYS A 36 13.10 9.65 3.14
C LYS A 36 13.55 8.33 2.54
N LYS A 37 14.71 8.30 1.91
CA LYS A 37 15.27 7.09 1.30
C LYS A 37 15.49 6.01 2.35
N LYS A 38 16.05 6.36 3.50
CA LYS A 38 16.28 5.44 4.62
C LYS A 38 14.97 4.84 5.13
N TYR A 39 13.91 5.65 5.23
CA TYR A 39 12.60 5.14 5.67
C TYR A 39 12.01 4.15 4.67
N LEU A 40 12.09 4.43 3.37
CA LEU A 40 11.63 3.49 2.35
C LEU A 40 12.48 2.21 2.34
N ASP A 41 13.80 2.34 2.39
CA ASP A 41 14.72 1.19 2.44
C ASP A 41 14.46 0.32 3.68
N THR A 42 14.20 0.93 4.82
CA THR A 42 13.88 0.24 6.08
C THR A 42 12.57 -0.53 5.96
N ALA A 43 11.53 0.08 5.38
CA ALA A 43 10.24 -0.58 5.17
C ALA A 43 10.41 -1.83 4.28
N VAL A 44 11.14 -1.72 3.18
CA VAL A 44 11.44 -2.85 2.30
C VAL A 44 12.20 -3.95 3.05
N SER A 45 13.21 -3.57 3.84
CA SER A 45 14.00 -4.52 4.63
C SER A 45 13.17 -5.25 5.68
N MET A 46 12.26 -4.55 6.35
CA MET A 46 11.37 -5.15 7.35
C MET A 46 10.39 -6.15 6.72
N LEU A 47 9.85 -5.83 5.55
CA LEU A 47 9.02 -6.77 4.80
C LEU A 47 9.81 -7.99 4.33
N ARG A 48 11.04 -7.81 3.89
CA ARG A 48 11.94 -8.92 3.51
C ARG A 48 12.29 -9.82 4.70
N ALA A 49 12.36 -9.28 5.88
CA ALA A 49 12.66 -10.03 7.12
C ALA A 49 11.44 -10.83 7.62
N ASN A 50 10.24 -10.53 7.17
CA ASN A 50 9.04 -11.25 7.56
C ASN A 50 8.99 -12.62 6.85
N ALA A 51 8.93 -13.70 7.62
CA ALA A 51 8.94 -15.07 7.08
C ALA A 51 7.70 -15.39 6.21
N CYS A 52 6.59 -14.66 6.41
CA CYS A 52 5.36 -14.80 5.64
C CYS A 52 5.32 -13.93 4.38
N CYS A 53 6.39 -13.21 4.07
CA CYS A 53 6.45 -12.25 2.98
C CYS A 53 7.69 -12.46 2.12
N HIS A 54 7.52 -12.28 0.80
CA HIS A 54 8.62 -12.19 -0.16
C HIS A 54 8.43 -10.94 -1.00
N VAL A 55 9.36 -10.00 -0.89
CA VAL A 55 9.40 -8.83 -1.78
C VAL A 55 10.00 -9.29 -3.12
N THR A 56 9.20 -9.30 -4.16
CA THR A 56 9.59 -9.82 -5.49
C THR A 56 10.03 -8.72 -6.44
N LYS A 57 9.47 -7.52 -6.30
CA LYS A 57 9.83 -6.35 -7.13
C LYS A 57 9.72 -5.09 -6.29
N VAL A 58 10.61 -4.13 -6.54
CA VAL A 58 10.56 -2.79 -5.97
C VAL A 58 10.75 -1.79 -7.11
N ALA A 59 9.84 -0.82 -7.24
CA ALA A 59 9.95 0.25 -8.21
C ALA A 59 11.04 1.25 -7.79
N ASP A 60 11.55 2.01 -8.76
CA ASP A 60 12.43 3.14 -8.49
C ASP A 60 11.72 4.16 -7.58
N TYR A 61 12.50 4.84 -6.77
CA TYR A 61 11.96 5.90 -5.92
C TYR A 61 11.73 7.17 -6.75
N LEU A 62 10.52 7.69 -6.67
CA LEU A 62 10.06 8.86 -7.42
C LEU A 62 9.93 10.06 -6.49
N VAL A 63 10.60 11.15 -6.85
CA VAL A 63 10.44 12.44 -6.15
C VAL A 63 9.22 13.16 -6.73
N THR A 64 8.28 13.55 -5.88
CA THR A 64 7.07 14.28 -6.28
C THR A 64 6.87 15.51 -5.43
N SER A 65 6.36 16.59 -6.05
CA SER A 65 6.02 17.83 -5.35
C SER A 65 4.74 17.66 -4.54
N PRO A 66 4.63 18.30 -3.34
CA PRO A 66 3.43 18.23 -2.54
C PRO A 66 2.26 18.94 -3.23
N TYR A 67 1.04 18.39 -3.04
CA TYR A 67 -0.19 19.02 -3.51
C TYR A 67 -0.62 20.17 -2.62
N GLY A 68 -1.04 21.28 -3.26
CA GLY A 68 -1.80 22.36 -2.63
C GLY A 68 -1.03 23.24 -1.65
N GLY A 69 -0.51 24.38 -2.06
CA GLY A 69 -0.24 25.64 -1.33
C GLY A 69 0.41 25.64 0.07
N VAL A 70 0.66 24.48 0.68
CA VAL A 70 1.36 24.36 1.94
C VAL A 70 2.83 24.06 1.65
N GLU A 71 3.74 24.88 2.16
CA GLU A 71 5.17 24.60 2.09
C GLU A 71 5.48 23.30 2.85
N GLN A 72 5.68 22.24 2.09
CA GLN A 72 6.14 20.93 2.58
C GLN A 72 7.29 20.48 1.72
N ASP A 73 8.16 19.64 2.28
CA ASP A 73 9.19 18.96 1.52
C ASP A 73 8.57 18.05 0.46
N ASP A 74 9.32 17.82 -0.62
CA ASP A 74 8.95 16.85 -1.63
C ASP A 74 8.74 15.47 -1.03
N PHE A 75 7.82 14.72 -1.63
CA PHE A 75 7.60 13.32 -1.29
C PHE A 75 8.57 12.42 -2.04
N LEU A 76 8.99 11.35 -1.41
CA LEU A 76 9.60 10.20 -2.05
C LEU A 76 8.57 9.08 -2.07
N ASN A 77 8.19 8.60 -3.25
CA ASN A 77 7.17 7.57 -3.45
C ASN A 77 7.74 6.38 -4.21
N SER A 78 7.21 5.21 -3.92
CA SER A 78 7.49 3.97 -4.63
C SER A 78 6.33 2.98 -4.50
N ALA A 79 6.49 1.83 -5.13
CA ALA A 79 5.61 0.69 -4.97
C ALA A 79 6.43 -0.60 -4.96
N LEU A 80 5.93 -1.62 -4.31
CA LEU A 80 6.55 -2.94 -4.36
C LEU A 80 5.50 -4.04 -4.60
N GLU A 81 5.96 -5.13 -5.17
CA GLU A 81 5.20 -6.38 -5.29
C GLU A 81 5.61 -7.32 -4.17
N LEU A 82 4.64 -7.84 -3.48
CA LEU A 82 4.80 -8.73 -2.34
C LEU A 82 4.07 -10.04 -2.59
N ARG A 83 4.78 -11.15 -2.41
CA ARG A 83 4.13 -12.45 -2.24
C ARG A 83 3.98 -12.69 -0.74
N THR A 84 2.78 -13.02 -0.30
CA THR A 84 2.50 -13.13 1.15
C THR A 84 1.53 -14.25 1.49
N LEU A 85 1.75 -14.85 2.66
CA LEU A 85 0.82 -15.77 3.30
C LEU A 85 -0.15 -15.02 4.25
N LEU A 86 0.11 -13.73 4.51
CA LEU A 86 -0.72 -12.91 5.39
C LEU A 86 -2.07 -12.64 4.73
N SER A 87 -3.13 -12.68 5.53
CA SER A 87 -4.44 -12.16 5.12
C SER A 87 -4.36 -10.64 4.91
N PRO A 88 -5.34 -10.02 4.23
CA PRO A 88 -5.37 -8.56 4.08
C PRO A 88 -5.27 -7.83 5.43
N GLN A 89 -5.98 -8.29 6.45
CA GLN A 89 -5.95 -7.67 7.78
C GLN A 89 -4.60 -7.87 8.46
N GLU A 90 -4.03 -9.06 8.40
CA GLU A 90 -2.70 -9.33 8.95
C GLU A 90 -1.62 -8.49 8.24
N LEU A 91 -1.74 -8.33 6.92
CA LEU A 91 -0.83 -7.47 6.16
C LEU A 91 -0.98 -6.01 6.57
N LEU A 92 -2.20 -5.51 6.73
CA LEU A 92 -2.46 -4.16 7.22
C LEU A 92 -1.83 -3.95 8.60
N ASP A 93 -1.99 -4.89 9.51
CA ASP A 93 -1.42 -4.84 10.86
C ASP A 93 0.12 -4.79 10.81
N GLU A 94 0.74 -5.57 9.93
CA GLU A 94 2.19 -5.55 9.71
C GLU A 94 2.67 -4.19 9.16
N LEU A 95 1.96 -3.62 8.18
CA LEU A 95 2.29 -2.31 7.64
C LEU A 95 2.17 -1.20 8.71
N HIS A 96 1.13 -1.26 9.54
CA HIS A 96 0.98 -0.32 10.67
C HIS A 96 2.11 -0.47 11.69
N ALA A 97 2.55 -1.70 11.97
CA ALA A 97 3.69 -1.94 12.86
C ALA A 97 4.99 -1.34 12.32
N ILE A 98 5.22 -1.45 11.01
CA ILE A 98 6.39 -0.85 10.34
C ILE A 98 6.32 0.69 10.39
N GLU A 99 5.17 1.27 10.08
CA GLU A 99 4.94 2.72 10.19
C GLU A 99 5.18 3.22 11.61
N HIS A 100 4.64 2.51 12.60
CA HIS A 100 4.78 2.86 14.01
C HIS A 100 6.23 2.81 14.46
N ALA A 101 7.00 1.82 14.05
CA ALA A 101 8.43 1.72 14.35
C ALA A 101 9.21 2.90 13.74
N ALA A 102 8.87 3.32 12.52
CA ALA A 102 9.49 4.48 11.85
C ALA A 102 9.13 5.81 12.55
N ASN A 103 7.94 5.93 13.12
CA ASN A 103 7.45 7.13 13.79
C ASN A 103 7.88 7.23 15.25
N ARG A 104 8.38 6.15 15.88
CA ARG A 104 8.81 6.14 17.30
C ARG A 104 9.98 7.06 17.60
N GLU A 105 10.78 7.40 16.62
CA GLU A 105 11.89 8.34 16.78
C GLU A 105 11.44 9.81 16.89
N ARG A 106 10.12 10.10 16.91
CA ARG A 106 9.57 11.45 16.91
C ARG A 106 8.66 11.76 18.08
N LEU A 107 9.00 12.88 18.74
CA LEU A 107 8.30 13.44 19.89
C LEU A 107 7.15 14.40 19.51
N ILE A 108 6.80 14.55 18.23
CA ILE A 108 5.79 15.52 17.78
C ILE A 108 4.52 14.80 17.35
N ARG A 109 3.47 14.99 18.12
CA ARG A 109 2.16 14.30 18.04
C ARG A 109 1.36 14.57 16.77
N TRP A 110 1.70 15.58 15.96
CA TRP A 110 0.95 16.06 14.79
C TRP A 110 1.85 16.42 13.61
N GLY A 111 3.07 15.91 13.61
CA GLY A 111 4.01 16.14 12.51
C GLY A 111 3.63 15.37 11.24
N PRO A 112 4.13 15.79 10.06
CA PRO A 112 4.00 15.03 8.82
C PRO A 112 4.54 13.62 9.02
N ARG A 113 3.91 12.65 8.34
CA ARG A 113 4.25 11.23 8.45
C ARG A 113 5.59 10.96 7.81
N THR A 114 6.48 10.28 8.55
CA THR A 114 7.79 9.88 8.07
C THR A 114 7.72 8.74 7.08
N LEU A 115 6.71 7.89 7.23
CA LEU A 115 6.49 6.71 6.38
C LEU A 115 5.01 6.40 6.30
N ASP A 116 4.51 6.30 5.07
CA ASP A 116 3.17 5.83 4.74
C ASP A 116 3.28 4.54 3.92
N LEU A 117 2.56 3.52 4.34
CA LEU A 117 2.45 2.24 3.66
C LEU A 117 0.97 1.91 3.43
N ASP A 118 0.58 1.74 2.16
CA ASP A 118 -0.79 1.42 1.80
C ASP A 118 -0.87 0.16 0.95
N ILE A 119 -1.86 -0.68 1.22
CA ILE A 119 -2.20 -1.80 0.35
C ILE A 119 -2.94 -1.24 -0.87
N LEU A 120 -2.37 -1.40 -2.05
CA LEU A 120 -2.97 -0.96 -3.32
C LEU A 120 -3.88 -2.02 -3.91
N LEU A 121 -3.37 -3.22 -4.01
CA LEU A 121 -4.03 -4.40 -4.57
C LEU A 121 -3.65 -5.63 -3.74
N TYR A 122 -4.57 -6.59 -3.70
CA TYR A 122 -4.35 -7.91 -3.09
C TYR A 122 -5.09 -8.94 -3.93
N ASP A 123 -4.37 -9.69 -4.77
CA ASP A 123 -4.96 -10.53 -5.82
C ASP A 123 -6.02 -9.75 -6.61
N ASP A 124 -7.16 -10.34 -6.89
CA ASP A 124 -8.32 -9.66 -7.47
C ASP A 124 -9.40 -9.32 -6.43
N LEU A 125 -9.00 -9.27 -5.15
CA LEU A 125 -9.91 -9.04 -4.05
C LEU A 125 -10.52 -7.64 -4.10
N VAL A 126 -11.83 -7.60 -3.87
CA VAL A 126 -12.57 -6.36 -3.60
C VAL A 126 -13.03 -6.41 -2.15
N LEU A 127 -12.55 -5.49 -1.35
CA LEU A 127 -12.80 -5.40 0.07
C LEU A 127 -13.18 -3.97 0.43
N ASP A 128 -14.30 -3.80 1.11
CA ASP A 128 -14.78 -2.50 1.55
C ASP A 128 -15.23 -2.59 3.01
N THR A 129 -14.32 -2.26 3.91
CA THR A 129 -14.57 -2.21 5.35
C THR A 129 -14.22 -0.82 5.89
N ASP A 130 -14.58 -0.52 7.12
CA ASP A 130 -14.24 0.75 7.75
C ASP A 130 -12.72 0.96 7.89
N GLU A 131 -11.96 -0.14 8.02
CA GLU A 131 -10.51 -0.08 8.25
C GLU A 131 -9.69 -0.27 6.98
N LEU A 132 -10.23 -0.93 5.95
CA LEU A 132 -9.46 -1.36 4.79
C LEU A 132 -10.30 -1.39 3.52
N HIS A 133 -9.82 -0.71 2.49
CA HIS A 133 -10.38 -0.73 1.14
C HIS A 133 -9.36 -1.32 0.16
N ILE A 134 -9.75 -2.38 -0.54
CA ILE A 134 -8.96 -3.01 -1.61
C ILE A 134 -9.87 -3.16 -2.84
N PRO A 135 -9.49 -2.69 -4.01
CA PRO A 135 -8.29 -1.85 -4.30
C PRO A 135 -8.32 -0.52 -3.55
N HIS A 136 -7.15 0.08 -3.37
CA HIS A 136 -7.05 1.38 -2.69
C HIS A 136 -7.96 2.41 -3.37
N ILE A 137 -8.74 3.12 -2.59
CA ILE A 137 -9.82 3.99 -3.06
C ILE A 137 -9.36 5.12 -3.99
N GLU A 138 -8.11 5.59 -3.84
CA GLU A 138 -7.54 6.69 -4.62
C GLU A 138 -6.50 6.22 -5.67
N LEU A 139 -6.27 4.91 -5.82
CA LEU A 139 -5.24 4.37 -6.68
C LEU A 139 -5.31 4.93 -8.11
N HIS A 140 -6.50 4.95 -8.70
CA HIS A 140 -6.72 5.36 -10.08
C HIS A 140 -6.65 6.88 -10.32
N LYS A 141 -6.54 7.67 -9.26
CA LYS A 141 -6.51 9.14 -9.32
C LYS A 141 -5.13 9.74 -9.06
N ARG A 142 -4.15 8.93 -8.64
CA ARG A 142 -2.85 9.39 -8.16
C ARG A 142 -1.74 8.95 -9.09
N ASP A 143 -1.19 9.89 -9.85
CA ASP A 143 -0.05 9.63 -10.73
C ASP A 143 1.19 9.14 -9.96
N PHE A 144 1.45 9.71 -8.78
CA PHE A 144 2.58 9.32 -7.93
C PHE A 144 2.45 7.92 -7.32
N VAL A 145 1.28 7.29 -7.41
CA VAL A 145 1.04 5.87 -7.11
C VAL A 145 1.15 5.03 -8.38
N LEU A 146 0.52 5.46 -9.46
CA LEU A 146 0.46 4.71 -10.72
C LEU A 146 1.80 4.65 -11.46
N ILE A 147 2.61 5.71 -11.41
CA ILE A 147 3.92 5.73 -12.08
C ILE A 147 4.82 4.61 -11.55
N PRO A 148 5.12 4.51 -10.24
CA PRO A 148 5.93 3.41 -9.74
C PRO A 148 5.22 2.05 -9.87
N LEU A 149 3.93 1.98 -9.74
CA LEU A 149 3.19 0.73 -9.91
C LEU A 149 3.28 0.20 -11.33
N CYS A 150 3.23 1.07 -12.33
CA CYS A 150 3.41 0.70 -13.74
C CYS A 150 4.80 0.18 -14.07
N GLN A 151 5.85 0.55 -13.32
CA GLN A 151 7.18 -0.03 -13.51
C GLN A 151 7.24 -1.51 -13.19
N ILE A 152 6.43 -1.97 -12.26
CA ILE A 152 6.47 -3.34 -11.76
C ILE A 152 5.27 -4.18 -12.18
N ALA A 153 4.14 -3.56 -12.50
CA ALA A 153 2.89 -4.26 -12.84
C ALA A 153 2.01 -3.48 -13.83
N PRO A 154 2.53 -3.10 -15.02
CA PRO A 154 1.77 -2.26 -15.98
C PRO A 154 0.49 -2.93 -16.48
N TYR A 155 0.47 -4.25 -16.58
CA TYR A 155 -0.65 -5.04 -17.13
C TYR A 155 -1.60 -5.59 -16.07
N ARG A 156 -1.34 -5.34 -14.80
CA ARG A 156 -2.25 -5.75 -13.72
C ARG A 156 -3.57 -5.00 -13.85
N ARG A 157 -4.70 -5.73 -13.78
CA ARG A 157 -6.03 -5.13 -13.87
C ARG A 157 -6.55 -4.68 -12.52
N HIS A 158 -7.17 -3.51 -12.53
CA HIS A 158 -7.98 -3.06 -11.41
C HIS A 158 -9.26 -3.90 -11.34
N PRO A 159 -9.55 -4.56 -10.20
CA PRO A 159 -10.66 -5.54 -10.14
C PRO A 159 -12.05 -4.90 -10.25
N LEU A 160 -12.20 -3.59 -10.01
CA LEU A 160 -13.47 -2.86 -10.16
C LEU A 160 -13.56 -2.13 -11.50
N LEU A 161 -12.50 -1.45 -11.92
CA LEU A 161 -12.50 -0.61 -13.12
C LEU A 161 -12.19 -1.41 -14.39
N HIS A 162 -11.69 -2.63 -14.25
CA HIS A 162 -11.32 -3.55 -15.34
C HIS A 162 -10.32 -2.97 -16.34
N LYS A 163 -9.56 -1.96 -15.91
CA LYS A 163 -8.46 -1.35 -16.67
C LYS A 163 -7.13 -1.76 -16.08
N THR A 164 -6.10 -1.86 -16.92
CA THR A 164 -4.74 -2.10 -16.47
C THR A 164 -4.17 -0.85 -15.78
N MET A 165 -3.11 -1.01 -15.01
CA MET A 165 -2.43 0.12 -14.36
C MET A 165 -1.91 1.11 -15.40
N GLU A 166 -1.39 0.62 -16.53
CA GLU A 166 -0.95 1.44 -17.66
C GLU A 166 -2.11 2.25 -18.25
N GLU A 167 -3.26 1.63 -18.51
CA GLU A 167 -4.46 2.33 -19.00
C GLU A 167 -4.96 3.39 -18.00
N LEU A 168 -4.91 3.10 -16.69
CA LEU A 168 -5.27 4.06 -15.66
C LEU A 168 -4.32 5.25 -15.64
N LEU A 169 -3.02 5.01 -15.76
CA LEU A 169 -2.02 6.09 -15.82
C LEU A 169 -2.21 6.95 -17.07
N ASP A 170 -2.45 6.35 -18.23
CA ASP A 170 -2.72 7.06 -19.48
C ASP A 170 -3.98 7.93 -19.39
N SER A 171 -5.01 7.46 -18.68
CA SER A 171 -6.24 8.23 -18.45
C SER A 171 -6.01 9.52 -17.66
N LEU A 172 -4.96 9.60 -16.84
CA LEU A 172 -4.62 10.82 -16.09
C LEU A 172 -3.93 11.89 -16.94
N LYS A 173 -3.43 11.52 -18.12
CA LYS A 173 -2.75 12.45 -19.04
C LYS A 173 -3.72 13.18 -19.96
N GLU A 174 -4.98 12.78 -19.99
CA GLU A 174 -6.03 13.38 -20.82
C GLU A 174 -6.63 14.65 -20.22
#